data_510cb0db8552af90b5655683373c10bf
#
_entry.id   510cb0db8552af90b5655683373c10bf
#
_cell.length_a   1.000
_cell.length_b   1.000
_cell.length_c   1.000
_cell.angle_alpha   90.00
_cell.angle_beta   90.00
_cell.angle_gamma   90.00
#
_symmetry.space_group_name_H-M   'P 1'
#
loop_
_entity.id
_entity.type
_entity.pdbx_description
1 polymer ?
#
loop_
_entity_poly.entity_id
_entity_poly.type
_entity_poly.pdbx_seq_one_letter_code
_entity_poly.pdbx_strand_id
1 'polypeptide(L)'
;MTRIARHRSICSLVALAVMLSAGLAAAVENRPGGEDVLRLLQQAKEAAVSIRDDPYLRDTALRGVAGAQAEAGRFDVALDTASLIADEYLRTGAWRQIAVAWARAGERATAGKLLDKVLQEVATFKNVHLIRVEALIAPAEAQAKIGNVPGALKTAVSVGNLRGKAEALRNIALVQAKGGDLKGALETAETIADEKIKAQALRSIAAARAEAGDREGALQTAAGIRDPYLRAGAFRKIAVSAPILRDRADARDILRQALDAAMTIQGENEKADALGGITLAYVEAGDLPGAARTAAMIEGVFSAKPLPDVAVTTKAEALRAIAVAQARVGDSQGALQTVGSMANPYMQASALAEIAVIQAGRGDRIAAGATLRKAAQVASAIREIFSKGPALLGVAQAQARVGDRAAAAKTFRLARQTVRVSDDERYKTDALMDLAMVQSGVGDFSGAVETADGIQDVYAKAHAWRVIATAQGGNREQMLSWLAKDGSPVKKAYAFLGMAEGLLASEKSKQ
;
A
#
# COMPACT_ATOMS: atom_id res chain seq x y z
N MET A 1 -38.67 0.06 28.07
CA MET A 1 -37.84 -1.10 28.45
C MET A 1 -36.69 -1.45 27.50
N THR A 2 -36.46 -0.70 26.42
CA THR A 2 -35.45 -1.04 25.39
C THR A 2 -34.07 -0.36 25.53
N ARG A 3 -33.93 0.70 26.34
CA ARG A 3 -32.64 1.36 26.57
C ARG A 3 -31.76 0.68 27.65
N ILE A 4 -32.39 0.09 28.66
CA ILE A 4 -31.68 -0.57 29.79
C ILE A 4 -31.06 -1.91 29.39
N ALA A 5 -31.70 -2.64 28.48
CA ALA A 5 -31.17 -3.91 27.95
C ALA A 5 -29.91 -3.70 27.07
N ARG A 6 -29.82 -2.59 26.33
CA ARG A 6 -28.64 -2.23 25.51
C ARG A 6 -27.41 -1.89 26.35
N HIS A 7 -27.59 -1.21 27.49
CA HIS A 7 -26.47 -0.90 28.39
C HIS A 7 -25.90 -2.13 29.12
N ARG A 8 -26.75 -3.10 29.49
CA ARG A 8 -26.27 -4.33 30.14
C ARG A 8 -25.43 -5.23 29.21
N SER A 9 -25.71 -5.25 27.89
CA SER A 9 -24.94 -6.03 26.94
C SER A 9 -23.54 -5.43 26.68
N ILE A 10 -23.41 -4.10 26.75
CA ILE A 10 -22.12 -3.40 26.63
C ILE A 10 -21.27 -3.62 27.89
N CYS A 11 -21.88 -3.53 29.09
CA CYS A 11 -21.19 -3.77 30.35
C CYS A 11 -20.68 -5.21 30.49
N SER A 12 -21.40 -6.20 29.95
CA SER A 12 -20.96 -7.62 29.97
C SER A 12 -19.80 -7.90 29.01
N LEU A 13 -19.74 -7.21 27.85
CA LEU A 13 -18.62 -7.28 26.94
C LEU A 13 -17.37 -6.59 27.51
N VAL A 14 -17.56 -5.45 28.16
CA VAL A 14 -16.49 -4.70 28.83
C VAL A 14 -15.96 -5.45 30.04
N ALA A 15 -16.79 -6.07 30.86
CA ALA A 15 -16.37 -6.83 32.04
C ALA A 15 -15.57 -8.10 31.69
N LEU A 16 -15.90 -8.80 30.60
CA LEU A 16 -15.13 -9.97 30.13
C LEU A 16 -13.82 -9.53 29.45
N ALA A 17 -13.82 -8.39 28.73
CA ALA A 17 -12.64 -7.80 28.12
C ALA A 17 -11.62 -7.31 29.17
N VAL A 18 -12.07 -6.76 30.30
CA VAL A 18 -11.20 -6.22 31.36
C VAL A 18 -10.36 -7.30 32.05
N MET A 19 -10.88 -8.54 32.19
CA MET A 19 -10.11 -9.61 32.83
C MET A 19 -9.07 -10.27 31.89
N LEU A 20 -9.29 -10.26 30.57
CA LEU A 20 -8.39 -10.88 29.58
C LEU A 20 -7.41 -9.87 28.99
N SER A 21 -7.75 -8.58 28.95
CA SER A 21 -6.87 -7.49 28.48
C SER A 21 -5.73 -7.17 29.44
N ALA A 22 -5.87 -7.51 30.71
CA ALA A 22 -4.84 -7.26 31.72
C ALA A 22 -3.51 -8.00 31.40
N GLY A 23 -3.57 -9.19 30.81
CA GLY A 23 -2.37 -9.96 30.44
C GLY A 23 -1.65 -9.39 29.21
N LEU A 24 -2.40 -8.92 28.20
CA LEU A 24 -1.82 -8.32 26.98
C LEU A 24 -1.41 -6.87 27.20
N ALA A 25 -2.16 -6.11 28.00
CA ALA A 25 -1.81 -4.75 28.39
C ALA A 25 -0.50 -4.72 29.19
N ALA A 26 -0.31 -5.66 30.12
CA ALA A 26 0.94 -5.86 30.84
C ALA A 26 2.12 -6.23 29.90
N ALA A 27 1.85 -6.88 28.78
CA ALA A 27 2.88 -7.22 27.79
C ALA A 27 3.40 -6.00 27.01
N VAL A 28 2.58 -4.95 26.82
CA VAL A 28 3.01 -3.69 26.20
C VAL A 28 3.60 -2.72 27.24
N GLU A 29 3.02 -2.65 28.45
CA GLU A 29 3.55 -1.84 29.55
C GLU A 29 4.96 -2.28 29.99
N ASN A 30 5.25 -3.58 29.93
CA ASN A 30 6.56 -4.14 30.27
C ASN A 30 7.57 -4.14 29.10
N ARG A 31 7.20 -3.57 27.92
CA ARG A 31 8.14 -3.43 26.79
C ARG A 31 8.91 -2.12 26.88
N PRO A 32 10.21 -2.11 26.56
CA PRO A 32 10.95 -0.86 26.42
C PRO A 32 10.23 0.07 25.41
N GLY A 33 9.75 1.23 25.84
CA GLY A 33 8.99 2.15 25.00
C GLY A 33 7.47 2.03 25.06
N GLY A 34 6.90 1.00 25.68
CA GLY A 34 5.44 0.79 25.75
C GLY A 34 4.68 1.92 26.47
N GLU A 35 5.23 2.45 27.55
CA GLU A 35 4.65 3.61 28.27
C GLU A 35 4.64 4.86 27.39
N ASP A 36 5.67 5.07 26.57
CA ASP A 36 5.74 6.20 25.63
C ASP A 36 4.67 6.11 24.55
N VAL A 37 4.43 4.92 24.00
CA VAL A 37 3.36 4.67 23.03
C VAL A 37 1.99 5.01 23.65
N LEU A 38 1.70 4.51 24.84
CA LEU A 38 0.40 4.73 25.48
C LEU A 38 0.17 6.22 25.81
N ARG A 39 1.22 6.92 26.26
CA ARG A 39 1.15 8.35 26.52
C ARG A 39 0.90 9.15 25.24
N LEU A 40 1.58 8.83 24.14
CA LEU A 40 1.38 9.47 22.85
C LEU A 40 -0.03 9.24 22.31
N LEU A 41 -0.57 8.03 22.44
CA LEU A 41 -1.94 7.71 22.03
C LEU A 41 -2.98 8.45 22.88
N GLN A 42 -2.72 8.65 24.17
CA GLN A 42 -3.58 9.46 25.02
C GLN A 42 -3.54 10.94 24.61
N GLN A 43 -2.35 11.50 24.35
CA GLN A 43 -2.20 12.87 23.85
C GLN A 43 -2.86 13.05 22.47
N ALA A 44 -2.75 12.05 21.58
CA ALA A 44 -3.41 12.08 20.30
C ALA A 44 -4.95 12.08 20.43
N LYS A 45 -5.50 11.27 21.35
CA LYS A 45 -6.94 11.24 21.66
C LYS A 45 -7.43 12.60 22.17
N GLU A 46 -6.74 13.17 23.14
CA GLU A 46 -7.11 14.47 23.73
C GLU A 46 -7.07 15.59 22.69
N ALA A 47 -6.03 15.62 21.86
CA ALA A 47 -5.92 16.56 20.78
C ALA A 47 -7.02 16.35 19.72
N ALA A 48 -7.34 15.09 19.35
CA ALA A 48 -8.40 14.79 18.42
C ALA A 48 -9.78 15.25 18.95
N VAL A 49 -10.09 15.00 20.21
CA VAL A 49 -11.34 15.46 20.85
C VAL A 49 -11.45 16.98 20.85
N SER A 50 -10.34 17.71 20.91
CA SER A 50 -10.32 19.18 20.90
C SER A 50 -10.49 19.81 19.50
N ILE A 51 -10.54 19.02 18.44
CA ILE A 51 -10.88 19.50 17.09
C ILE A 51 -12.38 19.79 17.03
N ARG A 52 -12.76 21.08 16.94
CA ARG A 52 -14.17 21.52 16.96
C ARG A 52 -14.69 21.95 15.59
N ASP A 53 -13.82 22.51 14.78
CA ASP A 53 -14.20 23.17 13.54
C ASP A 53 -14.40 22.19 12.36
N ASP A 54 -13.88 20.96 12.47
CA ASP A 54 -14.02 19.91 11.46
C ASP A 54 -14.36 18.55 12.10
N PRO A 55 -15.66 18.19 12.18
CA PRO A 55 -16.09 16.92 12.77
C PRO A 55 -15.56 15.69 12.04
N TYR A 56 -15.40 15.75 10.69
CA TYR A 56 -14.88 14.63 9.93
C TYR A 56 -13.39 14.38 10.18
N LEU A 57 -12.60 15.46 10.27
CA LEU A 57 -11.19 15.39 10.61
C LEU A 57 -10.98 14.86 12.04
N ARG A 58 -11.80 15.32 12.99
CA ARG A 58 -11.86 14.80 14.37
C ARG A 58 -12.12 13.30 14.38
N ASP A 59 -13.17 12.87 13.72
CA ASP A 59 -13.62 11.48 13.70
C ASP A 59 -12.60 10.56 12.98
N THR A 60 -11.95 11.07 11.94
CA THR A 60 -10.84 10.38 11.26
C THR A 60 -9.62 10.22 12.15
N ALA A 61 -9.25 11.25 12.93
CA ALA A 61 -8.17 11.16 13.90
C ALA A 61 -8.50 10.16 15.02
N LEU A 62 -9.72 10.21 15.57
CA LEU A 62 -10.19 9.26 16.60
C LEU A 62 -10.18 7.81 16.08
N ARG A 63 -10.58 7.57 14.83
CA ARG A 63 -10.50 6.25 14.21
C ARG A 63 -9.05 5.75 14.14
N GLY A 64 -8.11 6.62 13.75
CA GLY A 64 -6.69 6.28 13.74
C GLY A 64 -6.17 5.94 15.14
N VAL A 65 -6.51 6.74 16.14
CA VAL A 65 -6.12 6.51 17.53
C VAL A 65 -6.70 5.19 18.06
N ALA A 66 -7.99 4.92 17.84
CA ALA A 66 -8.62 3.66 18.25
C ALA A 66 -7.95 2.44 17.61
N GLY A 67 -7.60 2.53 16.31
CA GLY A 67 -6.84 1.49 15.62
C GLY A 67 -5.46 1.25 16.23
N ALA A 68 -4.70 2.29 16.49
CA ALA A 68 -3.37 2.19 17.09
C ALA A 68 -3.43 1.69 18.56
N GLN A 69 -4.44 2.08 19.34
CA GLN A 69 -4.69 1.53 20.66
C GLN A 69 -4.99 0.03 20.63
N ALA A 70 -5.76 -0.43 19.65
CA ALA A 70 -6.03 -1.87 19.45
C ALA A 70 -4.76 -2.63 19.03
N GLU A 71 -3.93 -2.08 18.17
CA GLU A 71 -2.62 -2.67 17.79
C GLU A 71 -1.64 -2.70 18.98
N ALA A 72 -1.78 -1.78 19.93
CA ALA A 72 -1.06 -1.78 21.21
C ALA A 72 -1.70 -2.72 22.27
N GLY A 73 -2.75 -3.49 21.92
CA GLY A 73 -3.43 -4.41 22.84
C GLY A 73 -4.38 -3.75 23.85
N ARG A 74 -4.63 -2.45 23.72
CA ARG A 74 -5.51 -1.70 24.65
C ARG A 74 -6.95 -1.62 24.12
N PHE A 75 -7.58 -2.78 24.04
CA PHE A 75 -8.87 -2.94 23.36
C PHE A 75 -10.03 -2.22 24.02
N ASP A 76 -10.06 -2.15 25.35
CA ASP A 76 -11.02 -1.39 26.13
C ASP A 76 -10.94 0.11 25.81
N VAL A 77 -9.74 0.67 25.88
CA VAL A 77 -9.48 2.07 25.55
C VAL A 77 -9.78 2.38 24.08
N ALA A 78 -9.49 1.43 23.19
CA ALA A 78 -9.80 1.53 21.76
C ALA A 78 -11.32 1.60 21.51
N LEU A 79 -12.11 0.78 22.20
CA LEU A 79 -13.57 0.82 22.14
C LEU A 79 -14.14 2.13 22.68
N ASP A 80 -13.61 2.63 23.81
CA ASP A 80 -13.99 3.92 24.37
C ASP A 80 -13.67 5.06 23.40
N THR A 81 -12.50 5.02 22.76
CA THR A 81 -12.14 6.02 21.75
C THR A 81 -13.04 5.93 20.52
N ALA A 82 -13.34 4.72 20.05
CA ALA A 82 -14.25 4.52 18.92
C ALA A 82 -15.68 5.00 19.22
N SER A 83 -16.13 4.96 20.47
CA SER A 83 -17.45 5.44 20.88
C SER A 83 -17.61 6.97 20.77
N LEU A 84 -16.51 7.71 20.74
CA LEU A 84 -16.49 9.15 20.56
C LEU A 84 -16.68 9.59 19.10
N ILE A 85 -16.56 8.65 18.15
CA ILE A 85 -16.73 8.91 16.72
C ILE A 85 -18.23 9.09 16.43
N ALA A 86 -18.60 10.27 15.95
CA ALA A 86 -19.99 10.60 15.64
C ALA A 86 -20.43 10.00 14.29
N ASP A 87 -19.55 10.02 13.30
CA ASP A 87 -19.82 9.45 11.98
C ASP A 87 -19.94 7.93 12.05
N GLU A 88 -21.10 7.40 11.66
CA GLU A 88 -21.44 5.96 11.76
C GLU A 88 -20.51 5.09 10.90
N TYR A 89 -20.12 5.56 9.72
CA TYR A 89 -19.24 4.82 8.81
C TYR A 89 -17.81 4.74 9.36
N LEU A 90 -17.29 5.85 9.87
CA LEU A 90 -15.96 5.89 10.51
C LEU A 90 -15.94 5.07 11.80
N ARG A 91 -17.02 5.12 12.60
CA ARG A 91 -17.16 4.34 13.84
C ARG A 91 -17.18 2.84 13.58
N THR A 92 -17.97 2.37 12.62
CA THR A 92 -18.00 0.95 12.22
C THR A 92 -16.65 0.51 11.66
N GLY A 93 -15.95 1.40 10.93
CA GLY A 93 -14.58 1.20 10.48
C GLY A 93 -13.59 0.99 11.63
N ALA A 94 -13.68 1.78 12.71
CA ALA A 94 -12.88 1.63 13.91
C ALA A 94 -13.17 0.29 14.62
N TRP A 95 -14.42 -0.07 14.84
CA TRP A 95 -14.79 -1.34 15.47
C TRP A 95 -14.30 -2.55 14.69
N ARG A 96 -14.35 -2.50 13.35
CA ARG A 96 -13.79 -3.55 12.50
C ARG A 96 -12.28 -3.70 12.65
N GLN A 97 -11.53 -2.59 12.73
CA GLN A 97 -10.09 -2.63 12.96
C GLN A 97 -9.77 -3.24 14.33
N ILE A 98 -10.51 -2.84 15.38
CA ILE A 98 -10.39 -3.39 16.73
C ILE A 98 -10.68 -4.90 16.73
N ALA A 99 -11.73 -5.35 16.06
CA ALA A 99 -12.07 -6.77 15.96
C ALA A 99 -10.96 -7.60 15.31
N VAL A 100 -10.37 -7.09 14.22
CA VAL A 100 -9.25 -7.78 13.55
C VAL A 100 -8.00 -7.84 14.46
N ALA A 101 -7.70 -6.78 15.19
CA ALA A 101 -6.60 -6.76 16.16
C ALA A 101 -6.85 -7.74 17.33
N TRP A 102 -8.08 -7.80 17.85
CA TRP A 102 -8.47 -8.78 18.87
C TRP A 102 -8.29 -10.23 18.41
N ALA A 103 -8.70 -10.51 17.19
CA ALA A 103 -8.56 -11.87 16.64
C ALA A 103 -7.09 -12.27 16.47
N ARG A 104 -6.20 -11.32 16.09
CA ARG A 104 -4.74 -11.55 16.06
C ARG A 104 -4.15 -11.81 17.44
N ALA A 105 -4.74 -11.22 18.47
CA ALA A 105 -4.39 -11.46 19.86
C ALA A 105 -4.94 -12.78 20.42
N GLY A 106 -5.66 -13.59 19.61
CA GLY A 106 -6.25 -14.88 20.00
C GLY A 106 -7.72 -14.82 20.37
N GLU A 107 -8.29 -13.64 20.59
CA GLU A 107 -9.66 -13.41 21.09
C GLU A 107 -10.73 -13.44 19.98
N ARG A 108 -10.76 -14.53 19.19
CA ARG A 108 -11.63 -14.67 18.01
C ARG A 108 -13.12 -14.57 18.33
N ALA A 109 -13.55 -15.10 19.47
CA ALA A 109 -14.96 -15.07 19.87
C ALA A 109 -15.42 -13.63 20.19
N THR A 110 -14.60 -12.86 20.88
CA THR A 110 -14.85 -11.44 21.19
C THR A 110 -14.85 -10.59 19.93
N ALA A 111 -13.90 -10.83 19.04
CA ALA A 111 -13.82 -10.21 17.73
C ALA A 111 -15.09 -10.48 16.89
N GLY A 112 -15.60 -11.72 16.91
CA GLY A 112 -16.84 -12.10 16.23
C GLY A 112 -18.04 -11.30 16.73
N LYS A 113 -18.22 -11.19 18.04
CA LYS A 113 -19.32 -10.41 18.64
C LYS A 113 -19.25 -8.91 18.25
N LEU A 114 -18.03 -8.36 18.16
CA LEU A 114 -17.87 -6.97 17.72
C LEU A 114 -18.22 -6.80 16.24
N LEU A 115 -17.86 -7.77 15.39
CA LEU A 115 -18.28 -7.75 13.98
C LEU A 115 -19.79 -7.93 13.80
N ASP A 116 -20.45 -8.73 14.63
CA ASP A 116 -21.92 -8.81 14.61
C ASP A 116 -22.56 -7.46 14.96
N LYS A 117 -21.98 -6.72 15.90
CA LYS A 117 -22.40 -5.34 16.21
C LYS A 117 -22.18 -4.40 15.02
N VAL A 118 -21.05 -4.52 14.33
CA VAL A 118 -20.78 -3.75 13.09
C VAL A 118 -21.87 -4.01 12.05
N LEU A 119 -22.25 -5.26 11.84
CA LEU A 119 -23.29 -5.64 10.88
C LEU A 119 -24.69 -5.11 11.29
N GLN A 120 -25.00 -5.13 12.58
CA GLN A 120 -26.24 -4.53 13.09
C GLN A 120 -26.29 -3.01 12.84
N GLU A 121 -25.19 -2.31 13.06
CA GLU A 121 -25.10 -0.86 12.80
C GLU A 121 -25.22 -0.56 11.29
N VAL A 122 -24.48 -1.28 10.45
CA VAL A 122 -24.56 -1.13 8.98
C VAL A 122 -25.97 -1.39 8.46
N ALA A 123 -26.73 -2.28 9.07
CA ALA A 123 -28.13 -2.55 8.69
C ALA A 123 -29.05 -1.33 8.93
N THR A 124 -28.69 -0.43 9.84
CA THR A 124 -29.45 0.80 10.15
C THR A 124 -29.11 1.99 9.29
N PHE A 125 -28.06 1.93 8.45
CA PHE A 125 -27.66 3.03 7.59
C PHE A 125 -28.80 3.45 6.66
N LYS A 126 -29.29 4.69 6.86
CA LYS A 126 -30.49 5.22 6.17
C LYS A 126 -30.21 5.72 4.76
N ASN A 127 -28.95 6.02 4.42
CA ASN A 127 -28.61 6.71 3.19
C ASN A 127 -27.71 5.89 2.28
N VAL A 128 -28.14 5.84 1.01
CA VAL A 128 -27.42 5.47 -0.19
C VAL A 128 -27.05 3.98 -0.29
N HIS A 129 -27.73 3.30 -1.20
CA HIS A 129 -27.52 1.90 -1.56
C HIS A 129 -26.05 1.56 -1.82
N LEU A 130 -25.27 2.50 -2.34
CA LEU A 130 -23.83 2.34 -2.62
C LEU A 130 -22.98 2.25 -1.34
N ILE A 131 -23.23 3.13 -0.36
CA ILE A 131 -22.50 3.14 0.93
C ILE A 131 -22.78 1.85 1.71
N ARG A 132 -24.02 1.36 1.67
CA ARG A 132 -24.40 0.10 2.33
C ARG A 132 -23.74 -1.12 1.69
N VAL A 133 -23.56 -1.12 0.37
CA VAL A 133 -22.85 -2.19 -0.35
C VAL A 133 -21.38 -2.25 0.08
N GLU A 134 -20.68 -1.12 0.04
CA GLU A 134 -19.29 -1.03 0.47
C GLU A 134 -19.14 -1.33 1.96
N ALA A 135 -20.08 -0.87 2.78
CA ALA A 135 -20.11 -1.11 4.22
C ALA A 135 -20.28 -2.58 4.61
N LEU A 136 -20.78 -3.46 3.72
CA LEU A 136 -20.89 -4.90 3.95
C LEU A 136 -19.67 -5.70 3.45
N ILE A 137 -19.00 -5.26 2.40
CA ILE A 137 -17.82 -5.95 1.84
C ILE A 137 -16.69 -6.05 2.88
N ALA A 138 -16.41 -4.95 3.56
CA ALA A 138 -15.31 -4.89 4.51
C ALA A 138 -15.54 -5.72 5.80
N PRO A 139 -16.74 -5.77 6.40
CA PRO A 139 -17.06 -6.72 7.48
C PRO A 139 -16.98 -8.19 7.04
N ALA A 140 -17.44 -8.53 5.83
CA ALA A 140 -17.32 -9.89 5.30
C ALA A 140 -15.84 -10.33 5.22
N GLU A 141 -14.98 -9.47 4.71
CA GLU A 141 -13.54 -9.71 4.68
C GLU A 141 -12.96 -9.84 6.10
N ALA A 142 -13.39 -8.99 7.04
CA ALA A 142 -12.95 -9.06 8.43
C ALA A 142 -13.39 -10.38 9.10
N GLN A 143 -14.63 -10.85 8.86
CA GLN A 143 -15.09 -12.15 9.33
C GLN A 143 -14.22 -13.28 8.80
N ALA A 144 -13.84 -13.26 7.52
CA ALA A 144 -12.92 -14.24 6.95
C ALA A 144 -11.54 -14.18 7.63
N LYS A 145 -11.00 -12.98 7.85
CA LYS A 145 -9.69 -12.76 8.51
C LYS A 145 -9.63 -13.30 9.94
N ILE A 146 -10.75 -13.28 10.67
CA ILE A 146 -10.82 -13.86 12.01
C ILE A 146 -11.12 -15.38 12.00
N GLY A 147 -11.25 -15.98 10.81
CA GLY A 147 -11.53 -17.40 10.63
C GLY A 147 -13.03 -17.77 10.61
N ASN A 148 -13.92 -16.79 10.65
CA ASN A 148 -15.38 -17.03 10.51
C ASN A 148 -15.80 -16.99 9.03
N VAL A 149 -15.32 -17.95 8.24
CA VAL A 149 -15.64 -18.06 6.80
C VAL A 149 -17.15 -18.24 6.56
N PRO A 150 -17.89 -19.09 7.30
CA PRO A 150 -19.33 -19.22 7.11
C PRO A 150 -20.09 -17.89 7.32
N GLY A 151 -19.73 -17.13 8.35
CA GLY A 151 -20.28 -15.80 8.59
C GLY A 151 -19.96 -14.82 7.46
N ALA A 152 -18.72 -14.83 6.97
CA ALA A 152 -18.27 -14.02 5.85
C ALA A 152 -19.08 -14.29 4.58
N LEU A 153 -19.28 -15.55 4.22
CA LEU A 153 -20.08 -15.97 3.06
C LEU A 153 -21.54 -15.53 3.20
N LYS A 154 -22.14 -15.70 4.38
CA LYS A 154 -23.49 -15.21 4.67
C LYS A 154 -23.59 -13.69 4.48
N THR A 155 -22.61 -12.93 4.99
CA THR A 155 -22.56 -11.47 4.83
C THR A 155 -22.40 -11.09 3.36
N ALA A 156 -21.52 -11.77 2.60
CA ALA A 156 -21.34 -11.53 1.17
C ALA A 156 -22.63 -11.77 0.37
N VAL A 157 -23.42 -12.79 0.70
CA VAL A 157 -24.72 -13.07 0.06
C VAL A 157 -25.73 -11.96 0.34
N SER A 158 -25.65 -11.27 1.49
CA SER A 158 -26.55 -10.16 1.85
C SER A 158 -26.21 -8.83 1.16
N VAL A 159 -25.09 -8.76 0.43
CA VAL A 159 -24.74 -7.57 -0.36
C VAL A 159 -25.73 -7.38 -1.50
N GLY A 160 -26.38 -6.22 -1.55
CA GLY A 160 -27.57 -5.97 -2.35
C GLY A 160 -27.37 -5.87 -3.85
N ASN A 161 -26.15 -5.94 -4.40
CA ASN A 161 -25.89 -5.96 -5.83
C ASN A 161 -24.91 -7.06 -6.24
N LEU A 162 -25.02 -7.51 -7.48
CA LEU A 162 -24.23 -8.64 -8.02
C LEU A 162 -22.72 -8.36 -7.98
N ARG A 163 -22.30 -7.15 -8.31
CA ARG A 163 -20.88 -6.77 -8.34
C ARG A 163 -20.28 -6.74 -6.94
N GLY A 164 -20.94 -6.07 -6.00
CA GLY A 164 -20.48 -6.02 -4.61
C GLY A 164 -20.43 -7.41 -3.97
N LYS A 165 -21.42 -8.27 -4.25
CA LYS A 165 -21.40 -9.68 -3.84
C LYS A 165 -20.17 -10.40 -4.42
N ALA A 166 -19.90 -10.24 -5.71
CA ALA A 166 -18.74 -10.84 -6.36
C ALA A 166 -17.41 -10.34 -5.77
N GLU A 167 -17.30 -9.05 -5.47
CA GLU A 167 -16.13 -8.45 -4.82
C GLU A 167 -15.94 -8.97 -3.40
N ALA A 168 -17.00 -9.09 -2.62
CA ALA A 168 -16.95 -9.68 -1.28
C ALA A 168 -16.46 -11.14 -1.32
N LEU A 169 -17.03 -11.97 -2.21
CA LEU A 169 -16.61 -13.36 -2.39
C LEU A 169 -15.14 -13.46 -2.85
N ARG A 170 -14.70 -12.60 -3.77
CA ARG A 170 -13.28 -12.54 -4.17
C ARG A 170 -12.37 -12.24 -2.98
N ASN A 171 -12.74 -11.27 -2.13
CA ASN A 171 -11.94 -10.91 -0.96
C ASN A 171 -11.89 -12.07 0.05
N ILE A 172 -13.01 -12.77 0.26
CA ILE A 172 -13.07 -13.96 1.13
C ILE A 172 -12.15 -15.06 0.57
N ALA A 173 -12.26 -15.39 -0.72
CA ALA A 173 -11.42 -16.38 -1.37
C ALA A 173 -9.91 -16.02 -1.26
N LEU A 174 -9.56 -14.73 -1.40
CA LEU A 174 -8.19 -14.27 -1.21
C LEU A 174 -7.69 -14.44 0.22
N VAL A 175 -8.54 -14.17 1.23
CA VAL A 175 -8.20 -14.38 2.65
C VAL A 175 -8.00 -15.87 2.94
N GLN A 176 -8.88 -16.74 2.42
CA GLN A 176 -8.74 -18.20 2.54
C GLN A 176 -7.42 -18.67 1.91
N ALA A 177 -7.13 -18.24 0.68
CA ALA A 177 -5.90 -18.63 -0.03
C ALA A 177 -4.64 -18.21 0.73
N LYS A 178 -4.58 -16.97 1.25
CA LYS A 178 -3.47 -16.49 2.08
C LYS A 178 -3.37 -17.21 3.42
N GLY A 179 -4.47 -17.68 3.96
CA GLY A 179 -4.53 -18.48 5.17
C GLY A 179 -4.20 -19.97 4.99
N GLY A 180 -3.91 -20.40 3.73
CA GLY A 180 -3.60 -21.78 3.38
C GLY A 180 -4.82 -22.66 3.08
N ASP A 181 -6.04 -22.15 3.22
CA ASP A 181 -7.26 -22.85 2.81
C ASP A 181 -7.49 -22.72 1.30
N LEU A 182 -6.60 -23.36 0.53
CA LEU A 182 -6.62 -23.29 -0.94
C LEU A 182 -7.86 -23.96 -1.54
N LYS A 183 -8.35 -25.02 -0.90
CA LYS A 183 -9.58 -25.72 -1.33
C LYS A 183 -10.80 -24.83 -1.14
N GLY A 184 -11.01 -24.30 0.06
CA GLY A 184 -12.12 -23.39 0.34
C GLY A 184 -12.06 -22.10 -0.50
N ALA A 185 -10.86 -21.61 -0.80
CA ALA A 185 -10.68 -20.47 -1.69
C ALA A 185 -11.21 -20.75 -3.12
N LEU A 186 -10.92 -21.94 -3.67
CA LEU A 186 -11.43 -22.35 -4.99
C LEU A 186 -12.95 -22.53 -4.95
N GLU A 187 -13.47 -23.22 -3.94
CA GLU A 187 -14.92 -23.41 -3.78
C GLU A 187 -15.62 -22.05 -3.71
N THR A 188 -15.08 -21.09 -2.95
CA THR A 188 -15.63 -19.74 -2.88
C THR A 188 -15.55 -19.02 -4.22
N ALA A 189 -14.42 -19.11 -4.93
CA ALA A 189 -14.23 -18.47 -6.24
C ALA A 189 -15.20 -19.02 -7.30
N GLU A 190 -15.52 -20.32 -7.27
CA GLU A 190 -16.48 -20.94 -8.19
C GLU A 190 -17.92 -20.40 -8.00
N THR A 191 -18.26 -19.89 -6.83
CA THR A 191 -19.58 -19.25 -6.58
C THR A 191 -19.69 -17.83 -7.14
N ILE A 192 -18.60 -17.25 -7.62
CA ILE A 192 -18.60 -15.88 -8.19
C ILE A 192 -19.22 -15.91 -9.58
N ALA A 193 -20.36 -15.21 -9.72
CA ALA A 193 -21.09 -15.15 -11.00
C ALA A 193 -20.45 -14.22 -12.03
N ASP A 194 -19.73 -13.18 -11.61
CA ASP A 194 -19.01 -12.29 -12.51
C ASP A 194 -17.70 -12.95 -12.98
N GLU A 195 -17.64 -13.32 -14.27
CA GLU A 195 -16.52 -14.06 -14.84
C GLU A 195 -15.18 -13.29 -14.73
N LYS A 196 -15.19 -11.97 -14.81
CA LYS A 196 -13.97 -11.16 -14.67
C LYS A 196 -13.47 -11.15 -13.21
N ILE A 197 -14.39 -10.98 -12.25
CA ILE A 197 -14.04 -11.01 -10.82
C ILE A 197 -13.63 -12.42 -10.40
N LYS A 198 -14.31 -13.47 -10.94
CA LYS A 198 -13.90 -14.87 -10.75
C LYS A 198 -12.49 -15.13 -11.26
N ALA A 199 -12.17 -14.69 -12.46
CA ALA A 199 -10.83 -14.83 -13.04
C ALA A 199 -9.76 -14.08 -12.20
N GLN A 200 -10.09 -12.92 -11.63
CA GLN A 200 -9.20 -12.21 -10.70
C GLN A 200 -8.98 -13.00 -9.40
N ALA A 201 -10.01 -13.65 -8.86
CA ALA A 201 -9.89 -14.53 -7.69
C ALA A 201 -8.98 -15.73 -8.03
N LEU A 202 -9.22 -16.43 -9.13
CA LEU A 202 -8.42 -17.58 -9.59
C LEU A 202 -6.95 -17.19 -9.81
N ARG A 203 -6.66 -16.01 -10.40
CA ARG A 203 -5.28 -15.50 -10.53
C ARG A 203 -4.59 -15.36 -9.17
N SER A 204 -5.32 -14.88 -8.16
CA SER A 204 -4.77 -14.71 -6.82
C SER A 204 -4.58 -16.05 -6.09
N ILE A 205 -5.50 -17.00 -6.30
CA ILE A 205 -5.41 -18.37 -5.75
C ILE A 205 -4.23 -19.11 -6.40
N ALA A 206 -4.05 -19.00 -7.72
CA ALA A 206 -2.93 -19.60 -8.41
C ALA A 206 -1.58 -19.10 -7.87
N ALA A 207 -1.46 -17.80 -7.61
CA ALA A 207 -0.28 -17.23 -6.97
C ALA A 207 -0.07 -17.78 -5.56
N ALA A 208 -1.13 -17.87 -4.73
CA ALA A 208 -1.04 -18.40 -3.37
C ALA A 208 -0.65 -19.90 -3.36
N ARG A 209 -1.15 -20.69 -4.31
CA ARG A 209 -0.72 -22.09 -4.50
C ARG A 209 0.77 -22.20 -4.81
N ALA A 210 1.27 -21.37 -5.72
CA ALA A 210 2.68 -21.33 -6.05
C ALA A 210 3.56 -20.95 -4.86
N GLU A 211 3.15 -19.95 -4.08
CA GLU A 211 3.85 -19.57 -2.84
C GLU A 211 3.83 -20.69 -1.78
N ALA A 212 2.77 -21.49 -1.73
CA ALA A 212 2.67 -22.66 -0.87
C ALA A 212 3.46 -23.89 -1.40
N GLY A 213 4.09 -23.80 -2.59
CA GLY A 213 4.82 -24.88 -3.23
C GLY A 213 3.95 -25.85 -4.05
N ASP A 214 2.64 -25.63 -4.14
CA ASP A 214 1.73 -26.39 -5.00
C ASP A 214 1.83 -25.91 -6.46
N ARG A 215 2.95 -26.23 -7.11
CA ARG A 215 3.25 -25.82 -8.49
C ARG A 215 2.20 -26.33 -9.48
N GLU A 216 1.87 -27.62 -9.40
CA GLU A 216 0.94 -28.25 -10.33
C GLU A 216 -0.47 -27.66 -10.22
N GLY A 217 -0.99 -27.53 -9.01
CA GLY A 217 -2.29 -26.90 -8.78
C GLY A 217 -2.30 -25.42 -9.15
N ALA A 218 -1.19 -24.71 -8.99
CA ALA A 218 -1.06 -23.33 -9.44
C ALA A 218 -1.19 -23.20 -10.96
N LEU A 219 -0.44 -24.03 -11.71
CA LEU A 219 -0.48 -24.05 -13.18
C LEU A 219 -1.85 -24.48 -13.71
N GLN A 220 -2.45 -25.49 -13.10
CA GLN A 220 -3.80 -25.94 -13.47
C GLN A 220 -4.84 -24.84 -13.23
N THR A 221 -4.75 -24.15 -12.09
CA THR A 221 -5.66 -23.03 -11.78
C THR A 221 -5.48 -21.88 -12.79
N ALA A 222 -4.25 -21.53 -13.14
CA ALA A 222 -3.96 -20.50 -14.12
C ALA A 222 -4.46 -20.86 -15.54
N ALA A 223 -4.26 -22.11 -15.97
CA ALA A 223 -4.70 -22.59 -17.27
C ALA A 223 -6.24 -22.57 -17.41
N GLY A 224 -6.97 -22.76 -16.31
CA GLY A 224 -8.43 -22.69 -16.27
C GLY A 224 -9.00 -21.27 -16.44
N ILE A 225 -8.19 -20.21 -16.34
CA ILE A 225 -8.64 -18.83 -16.52
C ILE A 225 -8.93 -18.57 -18.02
N ARG A 226 -10.19 -18.27 -18.35
CA ARG A 226 -10.60 -18.02 -19.74
C ARG A 226 -10.06 -16.70 -20.30
N ASP A 227 -10.06 -15.64 -19.50
CA ASP A 227 -9.56 -14.32 -19.89
C ASP A 227 -8.04 -14.37 -20.15
N PRO A 228 -7.54 -14.10 -21.38
CA PRO A 228 -6.13 -14.25 -21.70
C PRO A 228 -5.21 -13.30 -20.92
N TYR A 229 -5.67 -12.07 -20.64
CA TYR A 229 -4.90 -11.10 -19.89
C TYR A 229 -4.72 -11.54 -18.43
N LEU A 230 -5.79 -12.00 -17.78
CA LEU A 230 -5.74 -12.50 -16.40
C LEU A 230 -4.97 -13.84 -16.33
N ARG A 231 -5.08 -14.69 -17.36
CA ARG A 231 -4.31 -15.93 -17.47
C ARG A 231 -2.81 -15.66 -17.60
N ALA A 232 -2.40 -14.75 -18.49
CA ALA A 232 -1.01 -14.31 -18.59
C ALA A 232 -0.49 -13.76 -17.26
N GLY A 233 -1.30 -12.93 -16.60
CA GLY A 233 -1.00 -12.39 -15.27
C GLY A 233 -0.91 -13.46 -14.18
N ALA A 234 -1.64 -14.58 -14.28
CA ALA A 234 -1.54 -15.71 -13.36
C ALA A 234 -0.21 -16.46 -13.54
N PHE A 235 0.12 -16.87 -14.76
CA PHE A 235 1.40 -17.52 -15.06
C PHE A 235 2.60 -16.65 -14.66
N ARG A 236 2.54 -15.34 -14.95
CA ARG A 236 3.55 -14.39 -14.53
C ARG A 236 3.75 -14.38 -13.00
N LYS A 237 2.66 -14.33 -12.22
CA LYS A 237 2.76 -14.35 -10.75
C LYS A 237 3.30 -15.68 -10.21
N ILE A 238 2.94 -16.80 -10.82
CA ILE A 238 3.48 -18.11 -10.47
C ILE A 238 5.00 -18.13 -10.70
N ALA A 239 5.45 -17.67 -11.86
CA ALA A 239 6.86 -17.68 -12.25
C ALA A 239 7.77 -16.89 -11.29
N VAL A 240 7.25 -15.79 -10.67
CA VAL A 240 8.01 -14.97 -9.74
C VAL A 240 7.76 -15.34 -8.27
N SER A 241 7.04 -16.42 -7.98
CA SER A 241 6.90 -16.93 -6.61
C SER A 241 8.22 -17.47 -6.08
N ALA A 242 8.50 -17.29 -4.79
CA ALA A 242 9.78 -17.67 -4.18
C ALA A 242 10.16 -19.16 -4.39
N PRO A 243 9.23 -20.13 -4.29
CA PRO A 243 9.54 -21.52 -4.58
C PRO A 243 9.98 -21.77 -6.03
N ILE A 244 9.33 -21.15 -7.00
CA ILE A 244 9.61 -21.33 -8.44
C ILE A 244 10.90 -20.62 -8.85
N LEU A 245 11.20 -19.42 -8.31
CA LEU A 245 12.44 -18.69 -8.63
C LEU A 245 13.72 -19.41 -8.20
N ARG A 246 13.62 -20.44 -7.36
CA ARG A 246 14.77 -21.31 -7.01
C ARG A 246 15.26 -22.11 -8.21
N ASP A 247 14.35 -22.46 -9.14
CA ASP A 247 14.67 -23.06 -10.42
C ASP A 247 14.40 -22.07 -11.55
N ARG A 248 15.45 -21.43 -12.05
CA ARG A 248 15.37 -20.46 -13.14
C ARG A 248 14.89 -21.05 -14.46
N ALA A 249 15.07 -22.35 -14.66
CA ALA A 249 14.58 -23.02 -15.88
C ALA A 249 13.06 -23.16 -15.81
N ASP A 250 12.55 -23.59 -14.66
CA ASP A 250 11.10 -23.69 -14.41
C ASP A 250 10.41 -22.31 -14.51
N ALA A 251 10.99 -21.27 -13.87
CA ALA A 251 10.48 -19.91 -14.01
C ALA A 251 10.39 -19.45 -15.47
N ARG A 252 11.42 -19.73 -16.29
CA ARG A 252 11.41 -19.40 -17.73
C ARG A 252 10.33 -20.15 -18.51
N ASP A 253 10.12 -21.42 -18.21
CA ASP A 253 9.11 -22.24 -18.89
C ASP A 253 7.69 -21.73 -18.56
N ILE A 254 7.45 -21.32 -17.33
CA ILE A 254 6.18 -20.71 -16.93
C ILE A 254 6.03 -19.32 -17.58
N LEU A 255 7.10 -18.53 -17.69
CA LEU A 255 7.05 -17.23 -18.38
C LEU A 255 6.78 -17.38 -19.89
N ARG A 256 7.20 -18.47 -20.53
CA ARG A 256 6.77 -18.77 -21.91
C ARG A 256 5.26 -18.99 -21.99
N GLN A 257 4.68 -19.75 -21.06
CA GLN A 257 3.21 -19.92 -21.00
C GLN A 257 2.50 -18.58 -20.76
N ALA A 258 3.08 -17.68 -19.93
CA ALA A 258 2.56 -16.31 -19.78
C ALA A 258 2.60 -15.55 -21.10
N LEU A 259 3.70 -15.64 -21.85
CA LEU A 259 3.88 -15.01 -23.14
C LEU A 259 2.89 -15.56 -24.18
N ASP A 260 2.75 -16.87 -24.26
CA ASP A 260 1.77 -17.52 -25.17
C ASP A 260 0.34 -17.03 -24.88
N ALA A 261 -0.04 -16.94 -23.60
CA ALA A 261 -1.33 -16.39 -23.20
C ALA A 261 -1.46 -14.89 -23.57
N ALA A 262 -0.41 -14.10 -23.37
CA ALA A 262 -0.40 -12.68 -23.72
C ALA A 262 -0.57 -12.44 -25.24
N MET A 263 0.01 -13.31 -26.07
CA MET A 263 -0.11 -13.21 -27.53
C MET A 263 -1.54 -13.43 -28.02
N THR A 264 -2.39 -14.11 -27.27
CA THR A 264 -3.82 -14.31 -27.61
C THR A 264 -4.71 -13.12 -27.21
N ILE A 265 -4.19 -12.12 -26.49
CA ILE A 265 -4.94 -10.91 -26.13
C ILE A 265 -5.25 -10.11 -27.40
N GLN A 266 -6.51 -9.70 -27.57
CA GLN A 266 -6.93 -8.94 -28.75
C GLN A 266 -6.68 -7.43 -28.59
N GLY A 267 -6.87 -6.88 -27.39
CA GLY A 267 -6.64 -5.47 -27.10
C GLY A 267 -5.15 -5.10 -27.12
N GLU A 268 -4.77 -4.11 -27.92
CA GLU A 268 -3.37 -3.66 -28.07
C GLU A 268 -2.80 -3.16 -26.72
N ASN A 269 -3.60 -2.38 -25.98
CA ASN A 269 -3.16 -1.84 -24.69
C ASN A 269 -2.97 -2.94 -23.64
N GLU A 270 -3.93 -3.84 -23.51
CA GLU A 270 -3.86 -4.98 -22.58
C GLU A 270 -2.73 -5.93 -22.94
N LYS A 271 -2.49 -6.15 -24.24
CA LYS A 271 -1.37 -6.98 -24.71
C LYS A 271 -0.03 -6.33 -24.37
N ALA A 272 0.11 -5.03 -24.60
CA ALA A 272 1.32 -4.29 -24.27
C ALA A 272 1.59 -4.30 -22.75
N ASP A 273 0.56 -4.09 -21.92
CA ASP A 273 0.67 -4.17 -20.46
C ASP A 273 1.10 -5.57 -20.00
N ALA A 274 0.50 -6.62 -20.56
CA ALA A 274 0.88 -8.00 -20.27
C ALA A 274 2.36 -8.27 -20.61
N LEU A 275 2.82 -7.83 -21.81
CA LEU A 275 4.21 -7.96 -22.23
C LEU A 275 5.17 -7.18 -21.31
N GLY A 276 4.78 -5.96 -20.90
CA GLY A 276 5.53 -5.18 -19.92
C GLY A 276 5.67 -5.93 -18.60
N GLY A 277 4.58 -6.44 -18.07
CA GLY A 277 4.58 -7.24 -16.84
C GLY A 277 5.42 -8.53 -16.95
N ILE A 278 5.36 -9.23 -18.09
CA ILE A 278 6.18 -10.44 -18.35
C ILE A 278 7.66 -10.05 -18.45
N THR A 279 7.99 -8.92 -19.07
CA THR A 279 9.38 -8.41 -19.11
C THR A 279 9.94 -8.23 -17.69
N LEU A 280 9.16 -7.62 -16.79
CA LEU A 280 9.56 -7.46 -15.38
C LEU A 280 9.79 -8.82 -14.70
N ALA A 281 8.94 -9.80 -14.97
CA ALA A 281 9.08 -11.14 -14.42
C ALA A 281 10.32 -11.87 -14.94
N TYR A 282 10.69 -11.71 -16.22
CA TYR A 282 11.96 -12.21 -16.75
C TYR A 282 13.17 -11.55 -16.06
N VAL A 283 13.08 -10.25 -15.77
CA VAL A 283 14.11 -9.55 -14.99
C VAL A 283 14.24 -10.16 -13.58
N GLU A 284 13.13 -10.41 -12.89
CA GLU A 284 13.12 -11.04 -11.57
C GLU A 284 13.69 -12.47 -11.59
N ALA A 285 13.40 -13.23 -12.66
CA ALA A 285 13.96 -14.55 -12.89
C ALA A 285 15.45 -14.53 -13.32
N GLY A 286 16.02 -13.34 -13.54
CA GLY A 286 17.40 -13.16 -13.99
C GLY A 286 17.65 -13.51 -15.46
N ASP A 287 16.60 -13.63 -16.28
CA ASP A 287 16.70 -13.86 -17.73
C ASP A 287 16.62 -12.52 -18.48
N LEU A 288 17.73 -11.77 -18.45
CA LEU A 288 17.82 -10.48 -19.16
C LEU A 288 17.64 -10.60 -20.68
N PRO A 289 18.15 -11.67 -21.39
CA PRO A 289 17.84 -11.88 -22.78
C PRO A 289 16.34 -12.10 -23.05
N GLY A 290 15.63 -12.85 -22.21
CA GLY A 290 14.19 -13.03 -22.29
C GLY A 290 13.44 -11.72 -22.09
N ALA A 291 13.86 -10.93 -21.09
CA ALA A 291 13.32 -9.61 -20.83
C ALA A 291 13.48 -8.68 -22.04
N ALA A 292 14.68 -8.63 -22.65
CA ALA A 292 14.96 -7.75 -23.79
C ALA A 292 14.11 -8.14 -25.03
N ARG A 293 13.98 -9.45 -25.32
CA ARG A 293 13.11 -9.92 -26.41
C ARG A 293 11.66 -9.52 -26.20
N THR A 294 11.14 -9.73 -24.98
CA THR A 294 9.74 -9.40 -24.65
C THR A 294 9.48 -7.89 -24.70
N ALA A 295 10.41 -7.07 -24.20
CA ALA A 295 10.32 -5.62 -24.28
C ALA A 295 10.29 -5.11 -25.75
N ALA A 296 11.07 -5.73 -26.62
CA ALA A 296 11.08 -5.38 -28.06
C ALA A 296 9.74 -5.67 -28.76
N MET A 297 8.96 -6.63 -28.25
CA MET A 297 7.64 -6.97 -28.83
C MET A 297 6.58 -5.90 -28.56
N ILE A 298 6.75 -5.06 -27.51
CA ILE A 298 5.73 -4.08 -27.07
C ILE A 298 5.35 -3.12 -28.20
N GLU A 299 6.32 -2.58 -28.94
CA GLU A 299 6.02 -1.65 -30.04
C GLU A 299 5.34 -2.34 -31.24
N GLY A 300 5.64 -3.61 -31.47
CA GLY A 300 5.04 -4.40 -32.54
C GLY A 300 3.57 -4.76 -32.32
N VAL A 301 3.04 -4.54 -31.12
CA VAL A 301 1.62 -4.76 -30.81
C VAL A 301 0.72 -3.73 -31.48
N PHE A 302 1.20 -2.50 -31.67
CA PHE A 302 0.40 -1.37 -32.12
C PHE A 302 0.45 -1.20 -33.64
N SER A 303 -0.72 -1.12 -34.24
CA SER A 303 -0.88 -0.86 -35.68
C SER A 303 -0.78 0.62 -36.02
N ALA A 304 -1.16 1.50 -35.09
CA ALA A 304 -1.13 2.96 -35.28
C ALA A 304 0.28 3.57 -35.11
N LYS A 305 0.57 4.61 -35.92
CA LYS A 305 1.77 5.45 -35.78
C LYS A 305 1.34 6.94 -35.82
N PRO A 306 1.85 7.83 -34.94
CA PRO A 306 2.85 7.54 -33.89
C PRO A 306 2.30 6.58 -32.83
N LEU A 307 3.23 5.92 -32.10
CA LEU A 307 2.86 5.01 -30.99
C LEU A 307 2.07 5.76 -29.91
N PRO A 308 1.02 5.15 -29.35
CA PRO A 308 0.30 5.77 -28.24
C PRO A 308 1.17 5.85 -26.99
N ASP A 309 0.88 6.81 -26.11
CA ASP A 309 1.65 7.08 -24.89
C ASP A 309 1.78 5.83 -24.00
N VAL A 310 0.77 4.98 -23.97
CA VAL A 310 0.80 3.71 -23.22
C VAL A 310 1.92 2.79 -23.72
N ALA A 311 2.14 2.69 -25.03
CA ALA A 311 3.21 1.87 -25.62
C ALA A 311 4.59 2.41 -25.23
N VAL A 312 4.76 3.73 -25.36
CA VAL A 312 6.01 4.42 -25.03
C VAL A 312 6.33 4.26 -23.54
N THR A 313 5.34 4.42 -22.69
CA THR A 313 5.50 4.31 -21.24
C THR A 313 5.81 2.88 -20.83
N THR A 314 5.03 1.90 -21.27
CA THR A 314 5.22 0.48 -20.92
C THR A 314 6.59 -0.03 -21.37
N LYS A 315 7.02 0.33 -22.59
CA LYS A 315 8.37 -0.02 -23.07
C LYS A 315 9.46 0.64 -22.24
N ALA A 316 9.30 1.92 -21.88
CA ALA A 316 10.27 2.64 -21.09
C ALA A 316 10.40 2.05 -19.66
N GLU A 317 9.30 1.61 -19.04
CA GLU A 317 9.31 0.89 -17.77
C GLU A 317 10.04 -0.45 -17.88
N ALA A 318 9.78 -1.21 -18.93
CA ALA A 318 10.47 -2.45 -19.20
C ALA A 318 11.98 -2.25 -19.36
N LEU A 319 12.40 -1.26 -20.16
CA LEU A 319 13.82 -0.90 -20.36
C LEU A 319 14.47 -0.42 -19.06
N ARG A 320 13.75 0.36 -18.22
CA ARG A 320 14.25 0.78 -16.91
C ARG A 320 14.57 -0.42 -16.03
N ALA A 321 13.66 -1.40 -15.95
CA ALA A 321 13.88 -2.61 -15.15
C ALA A 321 15.09 -3.41 -15.66
N ILE A 322 15.25 -3.54 -16.97
CA ILE A 322 16.42 -4.20 -17.59
C ILE A 322 17.71 -3.45 -17.23
N ALA A 323 17.76 -2.13 -17.40
CA ALA A 323 18.93 -1.32 -17.08
C ALA A 323 19.33 -1.39 -15.61
N VAL A 324 18.35 -1.35 -14.70
CA VAL A 324 18.57 -1.51 -13.26
C VAL A 324 19.14 -2.92 -12.94
N ALA A 325 18.62 -3.97 -13.59
CA ALA A 325 19.10 -5.32 -13.40
C ALA A 325 20.53 -5.51 -13.96
N GLN A 326 20.85 -4.93 -15.12
CA GLN A 326 22.21 -4.89 -15.66
C GLN A 326 23.18 -4.22 -14.67
N ALA A 327 22.81 -3.08 -14.11
CA ALA A 327 23.62 -2.41 -13.09
C ALA A 327 23.83 -3.29 -11.83
N ARG A 328 22.79 -4.01 -11.39
CA ARG A 328 22.87 -4.94 -10.24
C ARG A 328 23.87 -6.07 -10.46
N VAL A 329 23.96 -6.61 -11.67
CA VAL A 329 24.97 -7.63 -12.00
C VAL A 329 26.34 -7.05 -12.34
N GLY A 330 26.50 -5.73 -12.36
CA GLY A 330 27.77 -5.03 -12.59
C GLY A 330 28.00 -4.55 -14.03
N ASP A 331 27.05 -4.79 -14.92
CA ASP A 331 27.10 -4.27 -16.30
C ASP A 331 26.61 -2.79 -16.33
N SER A 332 27.43 -1.92 -15.77
CA SER A 332 27.11 -0.48 -15.76
C SER A 332 27.08 0.13 -17.17
N GLN A 333 27.90 -0.37 -18.10
CA GLN A 333 27.93 0.12 -19.47
C GLN A 333 26.64 -0.25 -20.21
N GLY A 334 26.24 -1.52 -20.18
CA GLY A 334 24.99 -1.98 -20.77
C GLY A 334 23.79 -1.27 -20.16
N ALA A 335 23.77 -1.05 -18.82
CA ALA A 335 22.73 -0.30 -18.15
C ALA A 335 22.58 1.13 -18.71
N LEU A 336 23.68 1.86 -18.85
CA LEU A 336 23.66 3.23 -19.39
C LEU A 336 23.29 3.29 -20.88
N GLN A 337 23.66 2.29 -21.67
CA GLN A 337 23.24 2.14 -23.08
C GLN A 337 21.72 1.89 -23.15
N THR A 338 21.20 1.00 -22.31
CA THR A 338 19.77 0.73 -22.24
C THR A 338 18.97 1.97 -21.86
N VAL A 339 19.46 2.76 -20.89
CA VAL A 339 18.85 4.07 -20.54
C VAL A 339 18.88 5.02 -21.74
N GLY A 340 20.00 5.07 -22.49
CA GLY A 340 20.13 5.92 -23.66
C GLY A 340 19.12 5.63 -24.79
N SER A 341 18.60 4.40 -24.85
CA SER A 341 17.59 3.98 -25.84
C SER A 341 16.15 4.35 -25.47
N MET A 342 15.90 4.86 -24.23
CA MET A 342 14.55 5.22 -23.81
C MET A 342 14.14 6.55 -24.43
N ALA A 343 12.92 6.59 -24.97
CA ALA A 343 12.34 7.83 -25.49
C ALA A 343 11.78 8.75 -24.39
N ASN A 344 11.43 8.21 -23.21
CA ASN A 344 10.77 8.94 -22.14
C ASN A 344 11.80 9.52 -21.14
N PRO A 345 11.96 10.88 -21.06
CA PRO A 345 12.96 11.50 -20.19
C PRO A 345 12.72 11.28 -18.69
N TYR A 346 11.46 11.15 -18.28
CA TYR A 346 11.12 10.80 -16.89
C TYR A 346 11.69 9.43 -16.52
N MET A 347 11.46 8.43 -17.35
CA MET A 347 12.00 7.08 -17.16
C MET A 347 13.52 7.03 -17.25
N GLN A 348 14.14 7.85 -18.13
CA GLN A 348 15.60 7.99 -18.18
C GLN A 348 16.15 8.53 -16.85
N ALA A 349 15.57 9.61 -16.32
CA ALA A 349 16.01 10.20 -15.06
C ALA A 349 15.84 9.22 -13.88
N SER A 350 14.71 8.52 -13.83
CA SER A 350 14.42 7.49 -12.81
C SER A 350 15.42 6.33 -12.88
N ALA A 351 15.69 5.78 -14.06
CA ALA A 351 16.65 4.71 -14.25
C ALA A 351 18.07 5.13 -13.84
N LEU A 352 18.52 6.32 -14.27
CA LEU A 352 19.81 6.86 -13.88
C LEU A 352 19.94 7.04 -12.36
N ALA A 353 18.89 7.50 -11.69
CA ALA A 353 18.87 7.66 -10.24
C ALA A 353 19.03 6.31 -9.51
N GLU A 354 18.31 5.28 -9.97
CA GLU A 354 18.42 3.92 -9.39
C GLU A 354 19.80 3.29 -9.67
N ILE A 355 20.32 3.41 -10.89
CA ILE A 355 21.67 2.92 -11.26
C ILE A 355 22.74 3.57 -10.37
N ALA A 356 22.64 4.87 -10.13
CA ALA A 356 23.59 5.58 -9.28
C ALA A 356 23.59 5.06 -7.83
N VAL A 357 22.41 4.75 -7.26
CA VAL A 357 22.32 4.14 -5.93
C VAL A 357 23.00 2.77 -5.91
N ILE A 358 22.82 1.97 -6.97
CA ILE A 358 23.48 0.66 -7.09
C ILE A 358 25.00 0.82 -7.20
N GLN A 359 25.48 1.74 -8.03
CA GLN A 359 26.92 2.04 -8.18
C GLN A 359 27.54 2.44 -6.82
N ALA A 360 26.87 3.33 -6.08
CA ALA A 360 27.31 3.73 -4.75
C ALA A 360 27.33 2.56 -3.76
N GLY A 361 26.31 1.70 -3.77
CA GLY A 361 26.25 0.50 -2.96
C GLY A 361 27.36 -0.52 -3.27
N ARG A 362 27.90 -0.50 -4.50
CA ARG A 362 29.05 -1.29 -4.93
C ARG A 362 30.41 -0.59 -4.65
N GLY A 363 30.38 0.58 -4.03
CA GLY A 363 31.59 1.35 -3.70
C GLY A 363 32.02 2.35 -4.77
N ASP A 364 31.44 2.35 -5.98
CA ASP A 364 31.80 3.27 -7.06
C ASP A 364 31.08 4.62 -6.91
N ARG A 365 31.52 5.40 -5.93
CA ARG A 365 30.94 6.72 -5.63
C ARG A 365 31.19 7.75 -6.74
N ILE A 366 32.29 7.59 -7.50
CA ILE A 366 32.63 8.52 -8.61
C ILE A 366 31.63 8.35 -9.74
N ALA A 367 31.41 7.09 -10.18
CA ALA A 367 30.41 6.80 -11.21
C ALA A 367 29.01 7.17 -10.73
N ALA A 368 28.63 6.86 -9.49
CA ALA A 368 27.35 7.24 -8.91
C ALA A 368 27.11 8.76 -8.98
N GLY A 369 28.09 9.56 -8.58
CA GLY A 369 28.01 11.01 -8.67
C GLY A 369 27.88 11.54 -10.10
N ALA A 370 28.59 10.94 -11.06
CA ALA A 370 28.46 11.30 -12.49
C ALA A 370 27.08 10.93 -13.02
N THR A 371 26.57 9.75 -12.69
CA THR A 371 25.25 9.27 -13.09
C THR A 371 24.13 10.13 -12.49
N LEU A 372 24.25 10.57 -11.22
CA LEU A 372 23.29 11.49 -10.59
C LEU A 372 23.28 12.88 -11.20
N ARG A 373 24.43 13.42 -11.59
CA ARG A 373 24.47 14.70 -12.33
C ARG A 373 23.73 14.60 -13.65
N LYS A 374 23.93 13.50 -14.40
CA LYS A 374 23.19 13.23 -15.64
C LYS A 374 21.68 13.07 -15.37
N ALA A 375 21.30 12.35 -14.31
CA ALA A 375 19.90 12.22 -13.91
C ALA A 375 19.24 13.57 -13.62
N ALA A 376 19.92 14.43 -12.84
CA ALA A 376 19.44 15.77 -12.52
C ALA A 376 19.33 16.67 -13.75
N GLN A 377 20.27 16.56 -14.69
CA GLN A 377 20.22 17.28 -15.97
C GLN A 377 19.01 16.87 -16.80
N VAL A 378 18.78 15.54 -16.96
CA VAL A 378 17.63 15.02 -17.70
C VAL A 378 16.33 15.45 -17.04
N ALA A 379 16.19 15.29 -15.71
CA ALA A 379 14.98 15.67 -14.97
C ALA A 379 14.69 17.18 -15.09
N SER A 380 15.71 18.02 -15.00
CA SER A 380 15.57 19.49 -15.11
C SER A 380 15.14 19.94 -16.50
N ALA A 381 15.53 19.20 -17.55
CA ALA A 381 15.19 19.49 -18.95
C ALA A 381 13.76 19.11 -19.33
N ILE A 382 13.05 18.32 -18.51
CA ILE A 382 11.64 17.97 -18.72
C ILE A 382 10.80 19.27 -18.68
N ARG A 383 9.98 19.49 -19.72
CA ARG A 383 9.13 20.68 -19.83
C ARG A 383 7.79 20.50 -19.12
N GLU A 384 7.26 19.29 -19.17
CA GLU A 384 5.95 18.92 -18.67
C GLU A 384 6.00 18.76 -17.13
N ILE A 385 5.17 19.55 -16.41
CA ILE A 385 5.23 19.71 -14.94
C ILE A 385 4.92 18.38 -14.23
N PHE A 386 3.90 17.63 -14.72
CA PHE A 386 3.47 16.35 -14.13
C PHE A 386 4.55 15.25 -14.20
N SER A 387 5.50 15.37 -15.11
CA SER A 387 6.65 14.47 -15.23
C SER A 387 7.91 15.04 -14.56
N LYS A 388 8.11 16.38 -14.61
CA LYS A 388 9.29 17.05 -14.06
C LYS A 388 9.37 16.96 -12.54
N GLY A 389 8.26 17.24 -11.85
CA GLY A 389 8.20 17.18 -10.38
C GLY A 389 8.61 15.80 -9.83
N PRO A 390 7.93 14.72 -10.24
CA PRO A 390 8.29 13.35 -9.84
C PRO A 390 9.71 12.93 -10.26
N ALA A 391 10.22 13.34 -11.45
CA ALA A 391 11.58 13.04 -11.85
C ALA A 391 12.61 13.66 -10.91
N LEU A 392 12.45 14.95 -10.59
CA LEU A 392 13.30 15.66 -9.64
C LEU A 392 13.23 15.04 -8.24
N LEU A 393 12.03 14.61 -7.81
CA LEU A 393 11.83 13.92 -6.53
C LEU A 393 12.65 12.63 -6.46
N GLY A 394 12.57 11.77 -7.47
CA GLY A 394 13.35 10.53 -7.55
C GLY A 394 14.85 10.76 -7.55
N VAL A 395 15.33 11.79 -8.28
CA VAL A 395 16.73 12.17 -8.29
C VAL A 395 17.18 12.67 -6.92
N ALA A 396 16.42 13.54 -6.26
CA ALA A 396 16.74 14.05 -4.92
C ALA A 396 16.81 12.92 -3.89
N GLN A 397 15.88 11.96 -3.95
CA GLN A 397 15.90 10.77 -3.10
C GLN A 397 17.18 9.96 -3.30
N ALA A 398 17.59 9.73 -4.55
CA ALA A 398 18.82 9.01 -4.88
C ALA A 398 20.06 9.74 -4.38
N GLN A 399 20.14 11.07 -4.57
CA GLN A 399 21.22 11.92 -4.04
C GLN A 399 21.34 11.79 -2.52
N ALA A 400 20.21 11.85 -1.80
CA ALA A 400 20.20 11.66 -0.35
C ALA A 400 20.69 10.27 0.07
N ARG A 401 20.24 9.21 -0.64
CA ARG A 401 20.64 7.82 -0.37
C ARG A 401 22.14 7.58 -0.57
N VAL A 402 22.76 8.23 -1.54
CA VAL A 402 24.23 8.13 -1.73
C VAL A 402 25.03 9.05 -0.81
N GLY A 403 24.36 9.85 0.02
CA GLY A 403 24.96 10.72 1.02
C GLY A 403 25.22 12.15 0.54
N ASP A 404 24.84 12.52 -0.69
CA ASP A 404 24.95 13.90 -1.20
C ASP A 404 23.75 14.76 -0.76
N ARG A 405 23.72 15.07 0.53
CA ARG A 405 22.64 15.84 1.16
C ARG A 405 22.50 17.25 0.59
N ALA A 406 23.61 17.88 0.17
CA ALA A 406 23.59 19.22 -0.37
C ALA A 406 22.91 19.27 -1.75
N ALA A 407 23.25 18.34 -2.64
CA ALA A 407 22.58 18.20 -3.93
C ALA A 407 21.12 17.80 -3.74
N ALA A 408 20.81 16.87 -2.85
CA ALA A 408 19.44 16.45 -2.55
C ALA A 408 18.57 17.65 -2.11
N ALA A 409 19.03 18.44 -1.15
CA ALA A 409 18.30 19.62 -0.67
C ALA A 409 18.02 20.63 -1.79
N LYS A 410 18.99 20.84 -2.70
CA LYS A 410 18.81 21.70 -3.87
C LYS A 410 17.76 21.14 -4.82
N THR A 411 17.80 19.84 -5.09
CA THR A 411 16.89 19.17 -6.01
C THR A 411 15.47 19.09 -5.43
N PHE A 412 15.31 18.85 -4.11
CA PHE A 412 14.02 18.93 -3.42
C PHE A 412 13.39 20.32 -3.51
N ARG A 413 14.17 21.37 -3.32
CA ARG A 413 13.66 22.75 -3.49
C ARG A 413 13.19 23.00 -4.93
N LEU A 414 13.93 22.53 -5.93
CA LEU A 414 13.53 22.66 -7.33
C LEU A 414 12.25 21.86 -7.63
N ALA A 415 12.12 20.64 -7.11
CA ALA A 415 10.91 19.83 -7.24
C ALA A 415 9.69 20.56 -6.65
N ARG A 416 9.83 21.08 -5.42
CA ARG A 416 8.77 21.85 -4.75
C ARG A 416 8.37 23.10 -5.54
N GLN A 417 9.34 23.85 -6.05
CA GLN A 417 9.06 25.01 -6.91
C GLN A 417 8.32 24.62 -8.19
N THR A 418 8.74 23.51 -8.82
CA THR A 418 8.10 22.99 -10.03
C THR A 418 6.64 22.61 -9.77
N VAL A 419 6.35 21.93 -8.66
CA VAL A 419 4.99 21.53 -8.29
C VAL A 419 4.10 22.73 -7.97
N ARG A 420 4.63 23.74 -7.27
CA ARG A 420 3.86 24.93 -6.84
C ARG A 420 3.33 25.80 -7.98
N VAL A 421 3.95 25.75 -9.17
CA VAL A 421 3.49 26.54 -10.33
C VAL A 421 2.39 25.85 -11.15
N SER A 422 1.96 24.66 -10.76
CA SER A 422 0.81 23.99 -11.38
C SER A 422 -0.48 24.70 -11.03
N ASP A 423 -1.40 24.79 -11.98
CA ASP A 423 -2.77 25.27 -11.75
C ASP A 423 -3.72 24.15 -11.27
N ASP A 424 -3.28 22.89 -11.36
CA ASP A 424 -4.05 21.73 -10.85
C ASP A 424 -3.80 21.55 -9.34
N GLU A 425 -4.77 21.98 -8.55
CA GLU A 425 -4.70 21.90 -7.07
C GLU A 425 -4.64 20.47 -6.56
N ARG A 426 -5.27 19.52 -7.25
CA ARG A 426 -5.21 18.10 -6.87
C ARG A 426 -3.81 17.54 -7.08
N TYR A 427 -3.23 17.73 -8.26
CA TYR A 427 -1.85 17.36 -8.53
C TYR A 427 -0.88 18.00 -7.54
N LYS A 428 -1.06 19.32 -7.28
CA LYS A 428 -0.22 20.07 -6.34
C LYS A 428 -0.26 19.44 -4.94
N THR A 429 -1.44 19.09 -4.47
CA THR A 429 -1.64 18.44 -3.16
C THR A 429 -0.95 17.08 -3.11
N ASP A 430 -1.21 16.21 -4.09
CA ASP A 430 -0.65 14.85 -4.14
C ASP A 430 0.89 14.89 -4.26
N ALA A 431 1.43 15.74 -5.13
CA ALA A 431 2.86 15.85 -5.36
C ALA A 431 3.63 16.48 -4.17
N LEU A 432 3.03 17.45 -3.45
CA LEU A 432 3.62 17.97 -2.21
C LEU A 432 3.58 16.95 -1.09
N MET A 433 2.54 16.12 -1.03
CA MET A 433 2.45 15.02 -0.07
C MET A 433 3.55 13.99 -0.30
N ASP A 434 3.73 13.54 -1.55
CA ASP A 434 4.81 12.62 -1.94
C ASP A 434 6.19 13.21 -1.62
N LEU A 435 6.39 14.50 -1.91
CA LEU A 435 7.63 15.21 -1.63
C LEU A 435 7.95 15.23 -0.12
N ALA A 436 6.96 15.57 0.72
CA ALA A 436 7.12 15.58 2.17
C ALA A 436 7.43 14.18 2.73
N MET A 437 6.76 13.14 2.21
CA MET A 437 7.00 11.74 2.57
C MET A 437 8.43 11.31 2.24
N VAL A 438 8.90 11.57 1.03
CA VAL A 438 10.25 11.20 0.59
C VAL A 438 11.31 11.96 1.39
N GLN A 439 11.13 13.28 1.60
CA GLN A 439 12.04 14.08 2.44
C GLN A 439 12.15 13.52 3.84
N SER A 440 11.02 13.17 4.46
CA SER A 440 10.99 12.54 5.79
C SER A 440 11.73 11.18 5.79
N GLY A 441 11.49 10.35 4.78
CA GLY A 441 12.10 9.02 4.65
C GLY A 441 13.63 9.04 4.45
N VAL A 442 14.20 10.16 3.92
CA VAL A 442 15.65 10.34 3.78
C VAL A 442 16.28 11.18 4.89
N GLY A 443 15.50 11.57 5.89
CA GLY A 443 15.96 12.32 7.06
C GLY A 443 16.03 13.84 6.85
N ASP A 444 15.43 14.39 5.79
CA ASP A 444 15.25 15.83 5.58
C ASP A 444 13.98 16.32 6.30
N PHE A 445 13.99 16.24 7.62
CA PHE A 445 12.84 16.62 8.44
C PHE A 445 12.40 18.07 8.22
N SER A 446 13.34 19.01 8.18
CA SER A 446 13.03 20.42 7.99
C SER A 446 12.36 20.68 6.64
N GLY A 447 12.88 20.07 5.57
CA GLY A 447 12.29 20.16 4.24
C GLY A 447 10.92 19.51 4.17
N ALA A 448 10.73 18.37 4.84
CA ALA A 448 9.45 17.67 4.90
C ALA A 448 8.36 18.53 5.56
N VAL A 449 8.68 19.15 6.70
CA VAL A 449 7.78 20.06 7.41
C VAL A 449 7.42 21.27 6.56
N GLU A 450 8.43 21.93 5.98
CA GLU A 450 8.21 23.11 5.12
C GLU A 450 7.32 22.77 3.91
N THR A 451 7.47 21.54 3.39
CA THR A 451 6.67 21.06 2.26
C THR A 451 5.24 20.76 2.70
N ALA A 452 5.06 20.06 3.81
CA ALA A 452 3.73 19.73 4.36
C ALA A 452 2.94 20.98 4.77
N ASP A 453 3.61 21.97 5.39
CA ASP A 453 2.97 23.24 5.77
C ASP A 453 2.48 24.04 4.54
N GLY A 454 3.09 23.82 3.37
CA GLY A 454 2.68 24.38 2.09
C GLY A 454 1.45 23.73 1.43
N ILE A 455 0.98 22.58 1.91
CA ILE A 455 -0.22 21.91 1.41
C ILE A 455 -1.45 22.72 1.84
N GLN A 456 -2.36 23.03 0.88
CA GLN A 456 -3.56 23.81 1.18
C GLN A 456 -4.69 22.91 1.72
N ASP A 457 -4.86 21.72 1.13
CA ASP A 457 -5.86 20.76 1.60
C ASP A 457 -5.56 20.31 3.04
N VAL A 458 -6.53 20.52 3.93
CA VAL A 458 -6.37 20.28 5.38
C VAL A 458 -6.20 18.79 5.69
N TYR A 459 -6.88 17.91 4.95
CA TYR A 459 -6.81 16.46 5.15
C TYR A 459 -5.47 15.91 4.69
N ALA A 460 -5.01 16.31 3.51
CA ALA A 460 -3.71 15.93 2.99
C ALA A 460 -2.58 16.46 3.87
N LYS A 461 -2.68 17.71 4.36
CA LYS A 461 -1.73 18.30 5.29
C LYS A 461 -1.65 17.51 6.60
N ALA A 462 -2.79 17.18 7.20
CA ALA A 462 -2.85 16.39 8.43
C ALA A 462 -2.24 14.99 8.22
N HIS A 463 -2.52 14.36 7.08
CA HIS A 463 -1.90 13.08 6.71
C HIS A 463 -0.38 13.20 6.54
N ALA A 464 0.12 14.25 5.87
CA ALA A 464 1.55 14.50 5.73
C ALA A 464 2.24 14.65 7.10
N TRP A 465 1.66 15.39 8.03
CA TRP A 465 2.19 15.51 9.39
C TRP A 465 2.26 14.17 10.11
N ARG A 466 1.25 13.32 9.97
CA ARG A 466 1.24 11.97 10.54
C ARG A 466 2.39 11.13 9.96
N VAL A 467 2.57 11.12 8.64
CA VAL A 467 3.62 10.36 7.95
C VAL A 467 5.02 10.85 8.36
N ILE A 468 5.23 12.16 8.42
CA ILE A 468 6.48 12.76 8.91
C ILE A 468 6.77 12.28 10.33
N ALA A 469 5.77 12.32 11.20
CA ALA A 469 5.91 11.90 12.58
C ALA A 469 6.17 10.40 12.73
N THR A 470 5.53 9.57 11.90
CA THR A 470 5.78 8.11 11.86
C THR A 470 7.24 7.81 11.48
N ALA A 471 7.77 8.48 10.46
CA ALA A 471 9.16 8.30 10.04
C ALA A 471 10.20 8.77 11.09
N GLN A 472 9.81 9.70 11.97
CA GLN A 472 10.66 10.28 13.02
C GLN A 472 10.43 9.65 14.40
N GLY A 473 9.76 8.50 14.49
CA GLY A 473 9.37 7.88 15.77
C GLY A 473 10.51 7.72 16.80
N GLY A 474 11.78 7.67 16.35
CA GLY A 474 12.96 7.67 17.23
C GLY A 474 13.50 9.05 17.61
N ASN A 475 13.06 10.15 16.99
CA ASN A 475 13.57 11.52 17.26
C ASN A 475 12.51 12.39 17.92
N ARG A 476 12.13 11.98 19.14
CA ARG A 476 11.04 12.57 19.90
C ARG A 476 11.27 14.06 20.23
N GLU A 477 12.49 14.45 20.59
CA GLU A 477 12.80 15.82 20.99
C GLU A 477 12.55 16.81 19.84
N GLN A 478 13.01 16.47 18.65
CA GLN A 478 12.78 17.27 17.45
C GLN A 478 11.29 17.41 17.12
N MET A 479 10.53 16.32 17.28
CA MET A 479 9.08 16.33 17.07
C MET A 479 8.34 17.20 18.08
N LEU A 480 8.68 17.10 19.39
CA LEU A 480 8.08 17.93 20.43
C LEU A 480 8.42 19.41 20.25
N SER A 481 9.66 19.72 19.86
CA SER A 481 10.08 21.10 19.54
C SER A 481 9.30 21.66 18.35
N TRP A 482 9.03 20.84 17.32
CA TRP A 482 8.20 21.24 16.19
C TRP A 482 6.74 21.48 16.59
N LEU A 483 6.15 20.61 17.40
CA LEU A 483 4.78 20.76 17.91
C LEU A 483 4.58 21.95 18.85
N ALA A 484 5.64 22.36 19.55
CA ALA A 484 5.59 23.53 20.42
C ALA A 484 5.43 24.85 19.67
N LYS A 485 5.82 24.90 18.39
CA LYS A 485 5.74 26.12 17.55
C LYS A 485 4.33 26.40 17.02
N ASP A 486 3.50 25.37 16.91
CA ASP A 486 2.13 25.47 16.42
C ASP A 486 1.24 24.55 17.24
N GLY A 487 0.38 25.17 18.05
CA GLY A 487 -0.49 24.51 19.01
C GLY A 487 -1.78 23.92 18.42
N SER A 488 -1.96 23.90 17.09
CA SER A 488 -3.21 23.47 16.48
C SER A 488 -3.59 22.04 16.91
N PRO A 489 -4.85 21.81 17.34
CA PRO A 489 -5.32 20.48 17.76
C PRO A 489 -5.14 19.42 16.67
N VAL A 490 -5.38 19.78 15.40
CA VAL A 490 -5.24 18.88 14.24
C VAL A 490 -3.80 18.41 14.11
N LYS A 491 -2.83 19.34 14.12
CA LYS A 491 -1.41 19.02 14.02
C LYS A 491 -0.96 18.10 15.16
N LYS A 492 -1.37 18.41 16.39
CA LYS A 492 -1.05 17.59 17.57
C LYS A 492 -1.64 16.18 17.48
N ALA A 493 -2.92 16.06 17.11
CA ALA A 493 -3.60 14.78 17.00
C ALA A 493 -2.88 13.85 16.01
N TYR A 494 -2.61 14.34 14.81
CA TYR A 494 -2.00 13.54 13.76
C TYR A 494 -0.51 13.28 13.99
N ALA A 495 0.24 14.23 14.55
CA ALA A 495 1.65 14.04 14.86
C ALA A 495 1.85 13.05 16.03
N PHE A 496 1.10 13.17 17.13
CA PHE A 496 1.20 12.22 18.24
C PHE A 496 0.78 10.80 17.80
N LEU A 497 -0.26 10.68 16.98
CA LEU A 497 -0.67 9.41 16.39
C LEU A 497 0.48 8.81 15.53
N GLY A 498 1.09 9.59 14.65
CA GLY A 498 2.20 9.16 13.82
C GLY A 498 3.41 8.72 14.64
N MET A 499 3.78 9.47 15.68
CA MET A 499 4.88 9.08 16.59
C MET A 499 4.60 7.73 17.26
N ALA A 500 3.38 7.51 17.76
CA ALA A 500 2.99 6.23 18.37
C ALA A 500 3.05 5.07 17.38
N GLU A 501 2.57 5.27 16.14
CA GLU A 501 2.63 4.28 15.06
C GLU A 501 4.07 3.94 14.66
N GLY A 502 4.96 4.95 14.59
CA GLY A 502 6.38 4.75 14.29
C GLY A 502 7.08 3.89 15.36
N LEU A 503 6.77 4.13 16.62
CA LEU A 503 7.28 3.29 17.73
C LEU A 503 6.73 1.86 17.65
N LEU A 504 5.41 1.68 17.45
CA LEU A 504 4.79 0.36 17.29
C LEU A 504 5.38 -0.43 16.10
N ALA A 505 5.66 0.23 14.99
CA ALA A 505 6.28 -0.39 13.82
C ALA A 505 7.73 -0.83 14.11
N SER A 506 8.50 0.01 14.80
CA SER A 506 9.89 -0.30 15.17
C SER A 506 10.00 -1.49 16.13
N GLU A 507 9.02 -1.65 17.02
CA GLU A 507 8.96 -2.80 17.93
C GLU A 507 8.64 -4.11 17.19
N LYS A 508 7.70 -4.08 16.24
CA LYS A 508 7.35 -5.25 15.39
C LYS A 508 8.52 -5.71 14.51
N SER A 509 9.41 -4.83 14.12
CA SER A 509 10.60 -5.18 13.31
C SER A 509 11.74 -5.81 14.09
N LYS A 510 11.71 -5.77 15.43
CA LYS A 510 12.71 -6.36 16.34
C LYS A 510 12.31 -7.75 16.86
N GLN A 511 11.08 -8.17 16.59
CA GLN A 511 10.53 -9.51 16.88
C GLN A 511 10.63 -10.41 15.64
#